data_adf43b445ea59f234b4f7ce34f423cf8
#
_entry.id   adf43b445ea59f234b4f7ce34f423cf8
#
_cell.length_a   1.000
_cell.length_b   1.000
_cell.length_c   1.000
_cell.angle_alpha   90.00
_cell.angle_beta   90.00
_cell.angle_gamma   90.00
#
_symmetry.space_group_name_H-M   'P 1'
#
loop_
_entity.id
_entity.type
_entity.pdbx_description
1 polymer ?
#
loop_
_entity_poly.entity_id
_entity_poly.type
_entity_poly.pdbx_seq_one_letter_code
_entity_poly.pdbx_strand_id
1 'polypeptide(L)'
;SYLSGAAKTVAVAGTHGKTTTSSMVATMMDRMGMDPSFLIGGVVEGYDTNGRNGNGGYFVCEADESDGSFLYLNPNVVVVTNIEADHLDHYGTLENIEKTFCKFMDLVGEDGTVVIFGDNPHYVELARSTGRHVVTYGFGEGVDFRCVPVAGRPRLQDQPRERGDYRAVHKREGS
;
A
#
# COMPACT_ATOMS: atom_id res chain seq x y z
N SER A 1 18.79 -4.96 4.64
CA SER A 1 18.26 -3.64 4.63
C SER A 1 19.27 -2.51 4.41
N TYR A 2 20.31 -2.75 3.61
CA TYR A 2 21.26 -1.68 3.22
C TYR A 2 20.60 -0.64 2.30
N LEU A 3 19.60 -1.05 1.50
CA LEU A 3 18.87 -0.18 0.59
C LEU A 3 17.82 0.72 1.28
N SER A 4 17.24 0.27 2.41
CA SER A 4 16.21 1.04 3.12
C SER A 4 16.76 2.15 4.04
N GLY A 5 18.07 2.22 4.26
CA GLY A 5 18.69 3.22 5.13
C GLY A 5 19.01 4.56 4.46
N ALA A 6 19.05 4.61 3.13
CA ALA A 6 19.41 5.81 2.37
C ALA A 6 18.28 6.30 1.44
N ALA A 7 17.27 5.47 1.16
CA ALA A 7 16.17 5.79 0.26
C ALA A 7 14.86 5.97 1.03
N LYS A 8 13.99 6.88 0.56
CA LYS A 8 12.61 6.99 1.04
C LYS A 8 11.83 5.75 0.61
N THR A 9 11.46 4.92 1.59
CA THR A 9 10.87 3.61 1.34
C THR A 9 9.35 3.67 1.41
N VAL A 10 8.70 3.11 0.38
CA VAL A 10 7.27 2.80 0.35
C VAL A 10 7.12 1.29 0.43
N ALA A 11 6.52 0.80 1.51
CA ALA A 11 6.28 -0.63 1.72
C ALA A 11 4.79 -0.94 1.59
N VAL A 12 4.45 -1.91 0.74
CA VAL A 12 3.07 -2.32 0.47
C VAL A 12 2.82 -3.68 1.08
N ALA A 13 1.90 -3.75 2.05
CA ALA A 13 1.47 -4.96 2.71
C ALA A 13 -0.05 -5.19 2.56
N GLY A 14 -0.51 -6.34 2.98
CA GLY A 14 -1.92 -6.73 3.01
C GLY A 14 -2.13 -8.15 2.51
N THR A 15 -3.21 -8.76 2.90
CA THR A 15 -3.51 -10.17 2.55
C THR A 15 -3.56 -10.36 1.03
N HIS A 16 -4.18 -9.42 0.31
CA HIS A 16 -4.35 -9.48 -1.14
C HIS A 16 -3.96 -8.16 -1.82
N GLY A 17 -3.52 -8.24 -3.09
CA GLY A 17 -3.26 -7.08 -3.93
C GLY A 17 -1.91 -6.39 -3.72
N LYS A 18 -1.02 -6.93 -2.89
CA LYS A 18 0.34 -6.40 -2.66
C LYS A 18 1.10 -6.15 -3.96
N THR A 19 1.31 -7.20 -4.75
CA THR A 19 2.06 -7.15 -6.03
C THR A 19 1.48 -6.15 -7.01
N THR A 20 0.16 -6.13 -7.17
CA THR A 20 -0.52 -5.19 -8.06
C THR A 20 -0.34 -3.75 -7.59
N THR A 21 -0.52 -3.49 -6.30
CA THR A 21 -0.42 -2.14 -5.73
C THR A 21 1.02 -1.63 -5.77
N SER A 22 2.00 -2.45 -5.37
CA SER A 22 3.42 -2.06 -5.43
C SER A 22 3.90 -1.82 -6.86
N SER A 23 3.45 -2.63 -7.83
CA SER A 23 3.72 -2.41 -9.25
C SER A 23 3.14 -1.10 -9.77
N MET A 24 1.90 -0.78 -9.39
CA MET A 24 1.27 0.50 -9.76
C MET A 24 2.01 1.68 -9.14
N VAL A 25 2.40 1.60 -7.87
CA VAL A 25 3.17 2.66 -7.18
C VAL A 25 4.51 2.87 -7.87
N ALA A 26 5.28 1.82 -8.11
CA ALA A 26 6.58 1.91 -8.77
C ALA A 26 6.46 2.51 -10.18
N THR A 27 5.49 2.04 -10.98
CA THR A 27 5.25 2.54 -12.34
C THR A 27 4.82 4.01 -12.33
N MET A 28 3.96 4.40 -11.38
CA MET A 28 3.48 5.77 -11.28
C MET A 28 4.62 6.72 -10.89
N MET A 29 5.44 6.34 -9.90
CA MET A 29 6.62 7.13 -9.48
C MET A 29 7.62 7.29 -10.63
N ASP A 30 7.88 6.23 -11.39
CA ASP A 30 8.78 6.29 -12.55
C ASP A 30 8.25 7.23 -13.65
N ARG A 31 6.96 7.15 -13.98
CA ARG A 31 6.30 8.05 -14.95
C ARG A 31 6.28 9.51 -14.50
N MET A 32 6.37 9.76 -13.21
CA MET A 32 6.53 11.10 -12.62
C MET A 32 7.98 11.58 -12.63
N GLY A 33 8.92 10.80 -13.17
CA GLY A 33 10.35 11.13 -13.23
C GLY A 33 11.09 10.94 -11.92
N MET A 34 10.53 10.19 -10.97
CA MET A 34 11.13 9.96 -9.65
C MET A 34 12.17 8.84 -9.66
N ASP A 35 12.30 8.06 -10.74
CA ASP A 35 13.26 6.97 -10.96
C ASP A 35 13.46 6.06 -9.72
N PRO A 36 12.41 5.38 -9.22
CA PRO A 36 12.51 4.57 -8.01
C PRO A 36 13.27 3.26 -8.24
N SER A 37 13.97 2.79 -7.22
CA SER A 37 14.29 1.38 -7.07
C SER A 37 13.04 0.63 -6.65
N PHE A 38 12.90 -0.63 -7.07
CA PHE A 38 11.81 -1.47 -6.58
C PHE A 38 12.22 -2.94 -6.45
N LEU A 39 11.53 -3.64 -5.54
CA LEU A 39 11.59 -5.10 -5.38
C LEU A 39 10.16 -5.59 -5.06
N ILE A 40 9.59 -6.35 -5.98
CA ILE A 40 8.17 -6.75 -5.99
C ILE A 40 8.08 -8.25 -6.22
N GLY A 41 7.08 -8.91 -5.65
CA GLY A 41 6.92 -10.36 -5.72
C GLY A 41 6.62 -10.94 -7.11
N GLY A 42 6.29 -10.09 -8.09
CA GLY A 42 6.00 -10.48 -9.47
C GLY A 42 6.65 -9.55 -10.49
N VAL A 43 6.73 -10.00 -11.74
CA VAL A 43 7.25 -9.18 -12.85
C VAL A 43 6.35 -7.95 -13.06
N VAL A 44 6.98 -6.78 -13.07
CA VAL A 44 6.28 -5.49 -13.29
C VAL A 44 6.12 -5.27 -14.78
N GLU A 45 4.88 -5.12 -15.21
CA GLU A 45 4.54 -4.90 -16.62
C GLU A 45 5.22 -3.64 -17.18
N GLY A 46 5.88 -3.79 -18.33
CA GLY A 46 6.63 -2.72 -18.98
C GLY A 46 8.08 -2.57 -18.51
N TYR A 47 8.50 -3.35 -17.50
CA TYR A 47 9.90 -3.43 -17.05
C TYR A 47 10.52 -4.81 -17.26
N ASP A 48 9.70 -5.84 -17.49
CA ASP A 48 10.09 -7.24 -17.68
C ASP A 48 10.98 -7.81 -16.55
N THR A 49 10.87 -7.22 -15.36
CA THR A 49 11.63 -7.61 -14.16
C THR A 49 10.79 -7.36 -12.90
N ASN A 50 11.13 -8.06 -11.83
CA ASN A 50 10.56 -7.87 -10.50
C ASN A 50 11.44 -7.00 -9.58
N GLY A 51 12.64 -6.63 -10.02
CA GLY A 51 13.56 -5.78 -9.29
C GLY A 51 14.35 -4.85 -10.21
N ARG A 52 14.43 -3.57 -9.82
CA ARG A 52 15.15 -2.54 -10.53
C ARG A 52 15.90 -1.65 -9.55
N ASN A 53 17.07 -1.20 -9.94
CA ASN A 53 17.80 -0.15 -9.24
C ASN A 53 17.60 1.18 -9.98
N GLY A 54 16.97 2.16 -9.32
CA GLY A 54 16.79 3.52 -9.80
C GLY A 54 17.71 4.49 -9.05
N ASN A 55 17.82 5.72 -9.54
CA ASN A 55 18.71 6.75 -8.99
C ASN A 55 17.96 7.85 -8.22
N GLY A 56 16.63 7.77 -8.12
CA GLY A 56 15.78 8.83 -7.55
C GLY A 56 15.76 8.89 -6.02
N GLY A 57 16.47 8.00 -5.33
CA GLY A 57 16.48 7.97 -3.87
C GLY A 57 15.17 7.47 -3.23
N TYR A 58 14.37 6.72 -3.99
CA TYR A 58 13.15 6.07 -3.54
C TYR A 58 13.26 4.57 -3.69
N PHE A 59 12.60 3.83 -2.79
CA PHE A 59 12.52 2.38 -2.85
C PHE A 59 11.08 1.93 -2.61
N VAL A 60 10.52 1.19 -3.56
CA VAL A 60 9.19 0.57 -3.46
C VAL A 60 9.37 -0.92 -3.26
N CYS A 61 8.79 -1.47 -2.20
CA CYS A 61 8.85 -2.90 -1.95
C CYS A 61 7.50 -3.48 -1.57
N GLU A 62 7.33 -4.74 -1.94
CA GLU A 62 6.30 -5.58 -1.39
C GLU A 62 6.74 -6.09 -0.03
N ALA A 63 5.86 -6.00 0.95
CA ALA A 63 6.08 -6.42 2.32
C ALA A 63 5.21 -7.66 2.60
N ASP A 64 5.87 -8.82 2.71
CA ASP A 64 5.18 -10.09 2.96
C ASP A 64 4.99 -10.30 4.46
N GLU A 65 3.72 -10.45 4.86
CA GLU A 65 3.34 -10.72 6.25
C GLU A 65 3.52 -12.19 6.66
N SER A 66 3.68 -13.11 5.70
CA SER A 66 3.58 -14.55 5.94
C SER A 66 4.57 -15.10 6.96
N ASP A 67 5.74 -14.49 7.09
CA ASP A 67 6.81 -14.88 8.03
C ASP A 67 7.21 -13.78 9.03
N GLY A 68 6.54 -12.62 8.98
CA GLY A 68 6.84 -11.46 9.80
C GLY A 68 8.12 -10.71 9.40
N SER A 69 8.77 -11.06 8.29
CA SER A 69 10.01 -10.41 7.82
C SER A 69 9.81 -8.93 7.48
N PHE A 70 8.61 -8.53 7.13
CA PHE A 70 8.23 -7.14 6.85
C PHE A 70 8.44 -6.20 8.06
N LEU A 71 8.51 -6.73 9.29
CA LEU A 71 8.80 -5.94 10.49
C LEU A 71 10.26 -5.46 10.58
N TYR A 72 11.15 -5.95 9.73
CA TYR A 72 12.55 -5.48 9.65
C TYR A 72 12.76 -4.34 8.64
N LEU A 73 11.69 -3.88 7.99
CA LEU A 73 11.73 -2.73 7.11
C LEU A 73 11.80 -1.42 7.93
N ASN A 74 12.26 -0.35 7.29
CA ASN A 74 12.22 1.00 7.84
C ASN A 74 11.51 1.93 6.83
N PRO A 75 10.17 1.83 6.71
CA PRO A 75 9.41 2.56 5.72
C PRO A 75 9.16 4.02 6.13
N ASN A 76 9.10 4.90 5.13
CA ASN A 76 8.57 6.26 5.29
C ASN A 76 7.06 6.29 5.00
N VAL A 77 6.61 5.39 4.13
CA VAL A 77 5.20 5.20 3.82
C VAL A 77 4.87 3.71 3.86
N VAL A 78 3.82 3.37 4.55
CA VAL A 78 3.22 2.04 4.56
C VAL A 78 1.88 2.11 3.85
N VAL A 79 1.65 1.20 2.90
CA VAL A 79 0.34 1.01 2.27
C VAL A 79 -0.21 -0.33 2.71
N VAL A 80 -1.40 -0.34 3.33
CA VAL A 80 -2.11 -1.56 3.71
C VAL A 80 -3.36 -1.69 2.84
N THR A 81 -3.40 -2.74 2.02
CA THR A 81 -4.50 -2.97 1.08
C THR A 81 -5.74 -3.55 1.77
N ASN A 82 -5.55 -4.59 2.56
CA ASN A 82 -6.57 -5.25 3.37
C ASN A 82 -5.91 -6.09 4.49
N ILE A 83 -6.69 -6.45 5.50
CA ILE A 83 -6.27 -7.28 6.64
C ILE A 83 -7.32 -8.37 6.81
N GLU A 84 -7.04 -9.57 6.33
CA GLU A 84 -7.97 -10.70 6.38
C GLU A 84 -7.37 -11.89 7.12
N ALA A 85 -8.20 -12.84 7.49
CA ALA A 85 -7.79 -14.06 8.21
C ALA A 85 -7.10 -15.04 7.24
N ASP A 86 -5.85 -14.74 6.90
CA ASP A 86 -4.98 -15.62 6.11
C ASP A 86 -3.76 -16.04 6.96
N HIS A 87 -3.05 -17.08 6.53
CA HIS A 87 -1.88 -17.60 7.27
C HIS A 87 -2.18 -17.91 8.75
N LEU A 88 -3.39 -18.41 9.07
CA LEU A 88 -3.80 -18.73 10.44
C LEU A 88 -2.96 -19.84 11.07
N ASP A 89 -2.31 -20.67 10.28
CA ASP A 89 -1.31 -21.66 10.70
C ASP A 89 -0.09 -20.98 11.38
N HIS A 90 0.27 -19.77 10.94
CA HIS A 90 1.36 -18.98 11.52
C HIS A 90 0.88 -18.07 12.65
N TYR A 91 -0.21 -17.34 12.45
CA TYR A 91 -0.70 -16.32 13.38
C TYR A 91 -1.68 -16.83 14.43
N GLY A 92 -2.32 -17.97 14.19
CA GLY A 92 -3.33 -18.58 15.06
C GLY A 92 -4.69 -17.89 15.03
N THR A 93 -4.74 -16.56 15.10
CA THR A 93 -6.00 -15.79 15.13
C THR A 93 -5.91 -14.51 14.30
N LEU A 94 -7.07 -13.99 13.85
CA LEU A 94 -7.17 -12.70 13.19
C LEU A 94 -6.64 -11.56 14.09
N GLU A 95 -6.90 -11.61 15.38
CA GLU A 95 -6.40 -10.60 16.34
C GLU A 95 -4.85 -10.51 16.34
N ASN A 96 -4.17 -11.65 16.21
CA ASN A 96 -2.72 -11.66 16.11
C ASN A 96 -2.22 -11.07 14.78
N ILE A 97 -2.94 -11.33 13.68
CA ILE A 97 -2.68 -10.71 12.37
C ILE A 97 -2.81 -9.18 12.50
N GLU A 98 -3.93 -8.69 13.05
CA GLU A 98 -4.18 -7.27 13.26
C GLU A 98 -3.10 -6.61 14.13
N LYS A 99 -2.71 -7.24 15.23
CA LYS A 99 -1.59 -6.77 16.08
C LYS A 99 -0.28 -6.68 15.31
N THR A 100 -0.04 -7.61 14.39
CA THR A 100 1.18 -7.61 13.58
C THR A 100 1.14 -6.49 12.54
N PHE A 101 -0.01 -6.26 11.90
CA PHE A 101 -0.20 -5.12 11.00
C PHE A 101 -0.09 -3.78 11.75
N CYS A 102 -0.61 -3.67 12.98
CA CYS A 102 -0.42 -2.46 13.81
C CYS A 102 1.08 -2.20 14.07
N LYS A 103 1.85 -3.22 14.42
CA LYS A 103 3.31 -3.09 14.58
C LYS A 103 3.98 -2.65 13.28
N PHE A 104 3.57 -3.19 12.15
CA PHE A 104 4.10 -2.81 10.84
C PHE A 104 3.78 -1.35 10.49
N MET A 105 2.54 -0.92 10.70
CA MET A 105 2.14 0.47 10.50
C MET A 105 2.90 1.44 11.42
N ASP A 106 3.26 1.00 12.64
CA ASP A 106 4.03 1.81 13.58
C ASP A 106 5.50 2.04 13.15
N LEU A 107 6.03 1.21 12.24
CA LEU A 107 7.41 1.34 11.73
C LEU A 107 7.66 2.62 10.93
N VAL A 108 6.63 3.31 10.43
CA VAL A 108 6.81 4.55 9.64
C VAL A 108 7.45 5.70 10.43
N GLY A 109 7.57 5.59 11.75
CA GLY A 109 8.10 6.68 12.57
C GLY A 109 7.14 7.89 12.67
N GLU A 110 7.58 8.96 13.32
CA GLU A 110 6.73 10.13 13.61
C GLU A 110 6.35 10.93 12.35
N ASP A 111 7.28 11.04 11.41
CA ASP A 111 7.10 11.80 10.16
C ASP A 111 6.55 10.94 9.00
N GLY A 112 6.28 9.66 9.26
CA GLY A 112 5.83 8.73 8.25
C GLY A 112 4.32 8.73 8.06
N THR A 113 3.87 8.06 6.98
CA THR A 113 2.45 8.02 6.60
C THR A 113 1.97 6.58 6.44
N VAL A 114 0.82 6.28 7.02
CA VAL A 114 0.06 5.05 6.80
C VAL A 114 -1.04 5.33 5.79
N VAL A 115 -1.05 4.62 4.68
CA VAL A 115 -2.11 4.66 3.66
C VAL A 115 -2.95 3.40 3.78
N ILE A 116 -4.26 3.54 4.01
CA ILE A 116 -5.14 2.40 4.29
C ILE A 116 -6.49 2.51 3.59
N PHE A 117 -7.09 1.35 3.27
CA PHE A 117 -8.43 1.29 2.69
C PHE A 117 -9.49 1.78 3.68
N GLY A 118 -10.11 2.92 3.36
CA GLY A 118 -10.97 3.68 4.25
C GLY A 118 -12.43 3.27 4.26
N ASP A 119 -12.88 2.42 3.32
CA ASP A 119 -14.27 1.95 3.30
C ASP A 119 -14.52 0.85 4.35
N ASN A 120 -13.47 0.36 5.01
CA ASN A 120 -13.57 -0.49 6.17
C ASN A 120 -13.24 0.32 7.45
N PRO A 121 -14.25 0.68 8.28
CA PRO A 121 -14.02 1.47 9.49
C PRO A 121 -13.07 0.81 10.49
N HIS A 122 -13.07 -0.52 10.56
CA HIS A 122 -12.20 -1.25 11.47
C HIS A 122 -10.71 -1.11 11.07
N TYR A 123 -10.39 -1.13 9.77
CA TYR A 123 -9.02 -0.89 9.31
C TYR A 123 -8.55 0.53 9.66
N VAL A 124 -9.45 1.51 9.51
CA VAL A 124 -9.15 2.90 9.88
C VAL A 124 -8.89 3.04 11.37
N GLU A 125 -9.68 2.35 12.21
CA GLU A 125 -9.48 2.33 13.65
C GLU A 125 -8.12 1.71 14.03
N LEU A 126 -7.77 0.55 13.45
CA LEU A 126 -6.46 -0.07 13.64
C LEU A 126 -5.31 0.87 13.25
N ALA A 127 -5.39 1.52 12.10
CA ALA A 127 -4.36 2.45 11.65
C ALA A 127 -4.25 3.65 12.60
N ARG A 128 -5.36 4.25 13.01
CA ARG A 128 -5.37 5.39 13.93
C ARG A 128 -4.87 5.04 15.33
N SER A 129 -5.06 3.80 15.78
CA SER A 129 -4.56 3.34 17.08
C SER A 129 -3.04 3.40 17.20
N THR A 130 -2.30 3.42 16.09
CA THR A 130 -0.84 3.59 16.06
C THR A 130 -0.39 5.02 16.39
N GLY A 131 -1.29 6.01 16.34
CA GLY A 131 -0.96 7.42 16.52
C GLY A 131 -0.18 8.04 15.36
N ARG A 132 -0.03 7.34 14.24
CA ARG A 132 0.67 7.82 13.04
C ARG A 132 -0.23 8.65 12.15
N HIS A 133 0.35 9.41 11.24
CA HIS A 133 -0.40 10.11 10.20
C HIS A 133 -1.07 9.10 9.27
N VAL A 134 -2.40 9.12 9.20
CA VAL A 134 -3.20 8.16 8.42
C VAL A 134 -3.87 8.88 7.26
N VAL A 135 -3.68 8.34 6.07
CA VAL A 135 -4.34 8.74 4.83
C VAL A 135 -5.23 7.59 4.36
N THR A 136 -6.50 7.89 4.13
CA THR A 136 -7.50 6.90 3.72
C THR A 136 -7.82 7.01 2.23
N TYR A 137 -7.99 5.87 1.56
CA TYR A 137 -8.48 5.80 0.19
C TYR A 137 -9.65 4.83 0.08
N GLY A 138 -10.54 5.03 -0.87
CA GLY A 138 -11.70 4.16 -1.05
C GLY A 138 -12.73 4.72 -2.03
N PHE A 139 -13.93 4.17 -1.99
CA PHE A 139 -15.07 4.58 -2.84
C PHE A 139 -16.06 5.44 -2.07
N GLY A 140 -16.08 5.34 -0.74
CA GLY A 140 -16.95 6.08 0.17
C GLY A 140 -16.68 7.59 0.19
N GLU A 141 -17.63 8.36 0.77
CA GLU A 141 -17.50 9.82 0.84
C GLU A 141 -16.59 10.30 1.97
N GLY A 142 -16.35 9.44 2.97
CA GLY A 142 -15.60 9.79 4.18
C GLY A 142 -14.08 9.63 4.06
N VAL A 143 -13.54 9.22 2.92
CA VAL A 143 -12.10 8.98 2.72
C VAL A 143 -11.38 10.21 2.19
N ASP A 144 -10.06 10.31 2.44
CA ASP A 144 -9.24 11.42 1.98
C ASP A 144 -9.05 11.40 0.45
N PHE A 145 -8.86 10.20 -0.14
CA PHE A 145 -8.76 9.99 -1.57
C PHE A 145 -9.88 9.08 -2.05
N ARG A 146 -10.85 9.66 -2.72
CA ARG A 146 -11.97 8.92 -3.26
C ARG A 146 -11.69 8.43 -4.68
N CYS A 147 -11.86 7.12 -4.89
CA CYS A 147 -11.87 6.52 -6.22
C CYS A 147 -13.24 6.69 -6.85
N VAL A 148 -13.29 7.27 -8.04
CA VAL A 148 -14.53 7.41 -8.82
C VAL A 148 -14.38 6.74 -10.16
N PRO A 149 -15.44 6.08 -10.69
CA PRO A 149 -15.43 5.51 -12.02
C PRO A 149 -15.17 6.58 -13.06
N VAL A 150 -14.34 6.29 -14.05
CA VAL A 150 -14.18 7.18 -15.21
C VAL A 150 -15.45 7.09 -16.06
N ALA A 151 -16.02 8.25 -16.43
CA ALA A 151 -17.25 8.30 -17.22
C ALA A 151 -17.11 7.49 -18.53
N GLY A 152 -18.12 6.67 -18.82
CA GLY A 152 -18.17 5.81 -20.01
C GLY A 152 -17.51 4.44 -19.87
N ARG A 153 -16.99 4.09 -18.68
CA ARG A 153 -16.48 2.74 -18.40
C ARG A 153 -17.32 2.04 -17.33
N PRO A 154 -17.55 0.71 -17.43
CA PRO A 154 -18.28 -0.04 -16.42
C PRO A 154 -17.57 0.00 -15.08
N ARG A 155 -18.33 -0.16 -13.98
CA ARG A 155 -17.77 -0.24 -12.62
C ARG A 155 -16.95 -1.52 -12.49
N LEU A 156 -15.92 -1.50 -11.63
CA LEU A 156 -15.09 -2.69 -11.32
C LEU A 156 -15.93 -3.92 -10.92
N GLN A 157 -17.05 -3.70 -10.25
CA GLN A 157 -18.00 -4.74 -9.85
C GLN A 157 -18.70 -5.42 -11.04
N ASP A 158 -18.77 -4.74 -12.18
CA ASP A 158 -19.48 -5.19 -13.39
C ASP A 158 -18.53 -5.80 -14.43
N GLN A 159 -17.22 -5.85 -14.16
CA GLN A 159 -16.21 -6.40 -15.06
C GLN A 159 -15.70 -7.77 -14.59
N PRO A 160 -15.59 -8.76 -15.49
CA PRO A 160 -14.80 -9.94 -15.21
C PRO A 160 -13.32 -9.52 -15.12
N ARG A 161 -12.84 -9.25 -13.91
CA ARG A 161 -11.43 -9.07 -13.48
C ARG A 161 -10.45 -8.39 -14.46
N GLU A 162 -10.93 -7.60 -15.41
CA GLU A 162 -10.07 -6.78 -16.26
C GLU A 162 -9.89 -5.39 -15.61
N ARG A 163 -8.66 -4.89 -15.66
CA ARG A 163 -8.22 -3.64 -15.01
C ARG A 163 -9.10 -2.46 -15.42
N GLY A 164 -9.87 -1.93 -14.48
CA GLY A 164 -10.61 -0.69 -14.69
C GLY A 164 -9.69 0.52 -14.56
N ASP A 165 -9.87 1.53 -15.42
CA ASP A 165 -9.21 2.81 -15.25
C ASP A 165 -9.95 3.65 -14.20
N TYR A 166 -9.31 3.89 -13.08
CA TYR A 166 -9.75 4.78 -12.01
C TYR A 166 -8.79 5.95 -11.88
N ARG A 167 -9.31 7.10 -11.55
CA ARG A 167 -8.49 8.22 -11.09
C ARG A 167 -8.81 8.54 -9.63
N ALA A 168 -7.79 8.85 -8.85
CA ALA A 168 -7.98 9.39 -7.52
C ALA A 168 -8.40 10.88 -7.63
N VAL A 169 -9.39 11.25 -6.82
CA VAL A 169 -9.83 12.65 -6.68
C VAL A 169 -9.53 13.05 -5.24
N HIS A 170 -8.63 14.00 -5.07
CA HIS A 170 -8.31 14.58 -3.77
C HIS A 170 -9.52 15.36 -3.25
N LYS A 171 -9.87 15.14 -1.99
CA LYS A 171 -10.84 15.97 -1.29
C LYS A 171 -10.24 17.37 -1.18
N ARG A 172 -10.78 18.36 -1.92
CA ARG A 172 -10.39 19.75 -1.69
C ARG A 172 -10.79 20.13 -0.28
N GLU A 173 -9.83 20.55 0.52
CA GLU A 173 -10.12 21.23 1.77
C GLU A 173 -11.02 22.43 1.43
N GLY A 174 -12.23 22.41 1.99
CA GLY A 174 -13.18 23.50 1.84
C GLY A 174 -12.60 24.72 2.54
N SER A 175 -12.53 25.80 1.79
CA SER A 175 -12.35 27.16 2.30
C SER A 175 -13.42 27.56 3.29
#